data_7790786be8dd5e5cd3ab24ef8aea7485
#
_entry.id   7790786be8dd5e5cd3ab24ef8aea7485
#
_cell.length_a   1.000
_cell.length_b   1.000
_cell.length_c   1.000
_cell.angle_alpha   90.00
_cell.angle_beta   90.00
_cell.angle_gamma   90.00
#
_symmetry.space_group_name_H-M   'P 1'
#
loop_
_entity.id
_entity.type
_entity.pdbx_description
1 polymer ?
#
loop_
_entity_poly.entity_id
_entity_poly.type
_entity_poly.pdbx_seq_one_letter_code
_entity_poly.pdbx_strand_id
1 'polypeptide(L)'
;MGRSGAGLRLALEGNIAVGKSTFLRLLAAAFPRWHLVPEPVAQWQQVPAAAQVPAGSANLLQLMYAEPARWSYTFQTFSCITRLKAMLETPGTPQPGVSVFERSVFSDRYVFAKNLFEAGHLQPLEWGIYQDWHDFLLRHLGTQATLHGFLYLRAGPQTCLQRLRRRARHEEARLELGYLQQLHGQHEQWLVARSTEVSCGAAQRAPVLVLDVEHDFEHDEELQGSLMAQVEAFVTSLGAATSSAPPAAGAACP
;
A
#
# COMPACT_ATOMS: atom_id res chain seq x y z
N MET A 1 -15.85 4.60 32.70
CA MET A 1 -15.71 5.24 31.38
C MET A 1 -14.61 4.47 30.65
N GLY A 2 -15.01 3.56 29.76
CA GLY A 2 -14.09 2.69 29.02
C GLY A 2 -13.27 3.51 28.04
N ARG A 3 -11.94 3.33 28.06
CA ARG A 3 -11.04 3.86 27.03
C ARG A 3 -11.47 3.27 25.69
N SER A 4 -11.96 4.12 24.80
CA SER A 4 -12.13 3.77 23.39
C SER A 4 -10.74 3.47 22.84
N GLY A 5 -10.38 2.19 22.70
CA GLY A 5 -9.13 1.80 22.07
C GLY A 5 -9.16 2.27 20.62
N ALA A 6 -8.12 2.98 20.19
CA ALA A 6 -7.94 3.29 18.77
C ALA A 6 -7.94 1.97 17.99
N GLY A 7 -8.72 1.89 16.90
CA GLY A 7 -8.80 0.70 16.07
C GLY A 7 -7.44 0.35 15.44
N LEU A 8 -7.21 -0.93 15.16
CA LEU A 8 -6.00 -1.38 14.48
C LEU A 8 -6.03 -0.96 13.00
N ARG A 9 -4.91 -0.51 12.49
CA ARG A 9 -4.74 -0.05 11.10
C ARG A 9 -3.62 -0.85 10.44
N LEU A 10 -3.93 -1.55 9.36
CA LEU A 10 -3.00 -2.41 8.63
C LEU A 10 -2.90 -1.96 7.18
N ALA A 11 -1.75 -2.18 6.55
CA ALA A 11 -1.63 -2.06 5.10
C ALA A 11 -1.48 -3.46 4.47
N LEU A 12 -2.19 -3.67 3.37
CA LEU A 12 -2.07 -4.85 2.52
C LEU A 12 -1.11 -4.54 1.38
N GLU A 13 0.08 -5.10 1.43
CA GLU A 13 1.18 -4.84 0.52
C GLU A 13 1.46 -6.04 -0.40
N GLY A 14 2.23 -5.82 -1.44
CA GLY A 14 2.62 -6.86 -2.40
C GLY A 14 2.67 -6.37 -3.84
N ASN A 15 3.23 -7.16 -4.72
CA ASN A 15 3.51 -6.82 -6.11
C ASN A 15 2.25 -6.44 -6.91
N ILE A 16 2.43 -5.89 -8.10
CA ILE A 16 1.34 -5.70 -9.07
C ILE A 16 0.78 -7.08 -9.44
N ALA A 17 -0.54 -7.19 -9.49
CA ALA A 17 -1.29 -8.42 -9.80
C ALA A 17 -1.05 -9.62 -8.87
N VAL A 18 -0.46 -9.42 -7.66
CA VAL A 18 -0.30 -10.51 -6.67
C VAL A 18 -1.63 -11.03 -6.12
N GLY A 19 -2.73 -10.26 -6.25
CA GLY A 19 -4.07 -10.64 -5.82
C GLY A 19 -4.63 -9.82 -4.66
N LYS A 20 -4.07 -8.63 -4.36
CA LYS A 20 -4.53 -7.78 -3.24
C LYS A 20 -6.02 -7.48 -3.23
N SER A 21 -6.58 -7.06 -4.36
CA SER A 21 -8.01 -6.72 -4.43
C SER A 21 -8.92 -7.96 -4.27
N THR A 22 -8.46 -9.14 -4.73
CA THR A 22 -9.12 -10.43 -4.45
C THR A 22 -9.04 -10.74 -2.95
N PHE A 23 -7.87 -10.56 -2.35
CA PHE A 23 -7.68 -10.78 -0.92
C PHE A 23 -8.53 -9.85 -0.05
N LEU A 24 -8.69 -8.57 -0.44
CA LEU A 24 -9.61 -7.65 0.24
C LEU A 24 -11.07 -8.16 0.19
N ARG A 25 -11.51 -8.75 -0.93
CA ARG A 25 -12.86 -9.35 -1.01
C ARG A 25 -13.02 -10.53 -0.05
N LEU A 26 -11.98 -11.36 0.10
CA LEU A 26 -11.97 -12.45 1.06
C LEU A 26 -12.01 -11.95 2.50
N LEU A 27 -11.24 -10.89 2.82
CA LEU A 27 -11.30 -10.25 4.13
C LEU A 27 -12.68 -9.66 4.42
N ALA A 28 -13.35 -9.06 3.42
CA ALA A 28 -14.71 -8.55 3.57
C ALA A 28 -15.73 -9.64 3.91
N ALA A 29 -15.57 -10.81 3.30
CA ALA A 29 -16.43 -11.97 3.56
C ALA A 29 -16.17 -12.60 4.94
N ALA A 30 -14.89 -12.75 5.30
CA ALA A 30 -14.50 -13.37 6.57
C ALA A 30 -14.70 -12.44 7.79
N PHE A 31 -14.47 -11.14 7.60
CA PHE A 31 -14.49 -10.13 8.66
C PHE A 31 -15.40 -8.94 8.31
N PRO A 32 -16.72 -9.09 8.27
CA PRO A 32 -17.67 -8.08 7.76
C PRO A 32 -17.72 -6.78 8.58
N ARG A 33 -17.10 -6.76 9.77
CA ARG A 33 -17.00 -5.56 10.61
C ARG A 33 -15.70 -4.78 10.40
N TRP A 34 -14.80 -5.26 9.55
CA TRP A 34 -13.56 -4.55 9.26
C TRP A 34 -13.80 -3.44 8.23
N HIS A 35 -13.07 -2.36 8.35
CA HIS A 35 -13.09 -1.29 7.37
C HIS A 35 -12.00 -1.52 6.33
N LEU A 36 -12.40 -1.79 5.09
CA LEU A 36 -11.48 -2.11 4.00
C LEU A 36 -11.45 -0.97 3.00
N VAL A 37 -10.27 -0.45 2.74
CA VAL A 37 -10.05 0.71 1.86
C VAL A 37 -9.27 0.26 0.62
N PRO A 38 -9.92 0.15 -0.54
CA PRO A 38 -9.26 -0.25 -1.77
C PRO A 38 -8.35 0.87 -2.29
N GLU A 39 -7.41 0.51 -3.14
CA GLU A 39 -6.52 1.43 -3.84
C GLU A 39 -7.33 2.40 -4.74
N PRO A 40 -7.09 3.73 -4.69
CA PRO A 40 -7.91 4.72 -5.39
C PRO A 40 -7.57 4.82 -6.89
N VAL A 41 -7.47 3.69 -7.60
CA VAL A 41 -7.06 3.60 -9.01
C VAL A 41 -7.96 4.43 -9.94
N ALA A 42 -9.26 4.48 -9.66
CA ALA A 42 -10.20 5.26 -10.45
C ALA A 42 -9.85 6.77 -10.47
N GLN A 43 -9.32 7.31 -9.37
CA GLN A 43 -8.86 8.70 -9.31
C GLN A 43 -7.64 8.94 -10.22
N TRP A 44 -6.79 7.93 -10.43
CA TRP A 44 -5.62 8.04 -11.29
C TRP A 44 -5.96 7.87 -12.77
N GLN A 45 -7.02 7.13 -13.06
CA GLN A 45 -7.54 6.92 -14.41
C GLN A 45 -8.37 8.11 -14.91
N GLN A 46 -8.88 8.95 -14.00
CA GLN A 46 -9.75 10.06 -14.30
C GLN A 46 -9.35 11.32 -13.52
N VAL A 47 -8.12 11.81 -13.78
CA VAL A 47 -7.65 13.05 -13.17
C VAL A 47 -8.36 14.23 -13.85
N PRO A 48 -9.10 15.09 -13.10
CA PRO A 48 -9.74 16.24 -13.67
C PRO A 48 -8.71 17.20 -14.29
N ALA A 49 -8.88 17.55 -15.56
CA ALA A 49 -8.11 18.63 -16.15
C ALA A 49 -8.65 19.99 -15.66
N ALA A 50 -7.78 21.01 -15.62
CA ALA A 50 -8.22 22.37 -15.31
C ALA A 50 -9.34 22.79 -16.27
N ALA A 51 -10.31 23.58 -15.79
CA ALA A 51 -11.54 23.95 -16.50
C ALA A 51 -11.38 24.57 -17.90
N GLN A 52 -10.14 24.90 -18.29
CA GLN A 52 -9.79 25.49 -19.58
C GLN A 52 -9.28 24.46 -20.62
N VAL A 53 -9.19 23.17 -20.26
CA VAL A 53 -8.75 22.11 -21.18
C VAL A 53 -9.95 21.36 -21.71
N PRO A 54 -10.19 21.32 -23.06
CA PRO A 54 -11.39 20.73 -23.66
C PRO A 54 -11.57 19.22 -23.45
N ALA A 55 -10.61 18.53 -22.90
CA ALA A 55 -10.53 17.06 -22.86
C ALA A 55 -10.96 16.40 -21.53
N GLY A 56 -11.78 17.02 -20.70
CA GLY A 56 -12.46 16.42 -19.55
C GLY A 56 -11.56 15.80 -18.46
N SER A 57 -10.95 14.65 -18.68
CA SER A 57 -10.10 13.94 -17.71
C SER A 57 -8.95 13.25 -18.41
N ALA A 58 -7.81 13.08 -17.68
CA ALA A 58 -6.64 12.38 -18.17
C ALA A 58 -6.39 11.08 -17.36
N ASN A 59 -6.03 9.99 -18.05
CA ASN A 59 -5.60 8.76 -17.43
C ASN A 59 -4.11 8.86 -17.08
N LEU A 60 -3.82 9.36 -15.86
CA LEU A 60 -2.45 9.58 -15.39
C LEU A 60 -1.68 8.26 -15.21
N LEU A 61 -2.37 7.18 -14.83
CA LEU A 61 -1.77 5.86 -14.72
C LEU A 61 -1.28 5.36 -16.09
N GLN A 62 -2.07 5.55 -17.13
CA GLN A 62 -1.69 5.20 -18.51
C GLN A 62 -0.50 6.06 -18.98
N LEU A 63 -0.54 7.36 -18.73
CA LEU A 63 0.56 8.27 -19.08
C LEU A 63 1.87 7.87 -18.41
N MET A 64 1.83 7.51 -17.13
CA MET A 64 3.01 7.08 -16.39
C MET A 64 3.64 5.81 -17.00
N TYR A 65 2.83 4.81 -17.38
CA TYR A 65 3.37 3.62 -18.03
C TYR A 65 3.81 3.84 -19.47
N ALA A 66 3.21 4.78 -20.19
CA ALA A 66 3.58 5.09 -21.57
C ALA A 66 4.88 5.91 -21.66
N GLU A 67 5.04 6.89 -20.78
CA GLU A 67 6.17 7.83 -20.77
C GLU A 67 6.69 8.03 -19.33
N PRO A 68 7.33 7.01 -18.72
CA PRO A 68 7.71 7.07 -17.32
C PRO A 68 8.66 8.20 -16.99
N ALA A 69 9.63 8.54 -17.86
CA ALA A 69 10.56 9.65 -17.64
C ALA A 69 9.86 11.02 -17.55
N ARG A 70 8.66 11.17 -18.15
CA ARG A 70 7.88 12.42 -18.08
C ARG A 70 6.91 12.44 -16.91
N TRP A 71 6.28 11.31 -16.59
CA TRP A 71 5.11 11.29 -15.74
C TRP A 71 5.31 10.65 -14.36
N SER A 72 6.48 10.04 -14.11
CA SER A 72 6.72 9.33 -12.85
C SER A 72 6.59 10.24 -11.63
N TYR A 73 7.21 11.42 -11.66
CA TYR A 73 7.12 12.37 -10.55
C TYR A 73 5.68 12.82 -10.30
N THR A 74 4.97 13.21 -11.37
CA THR A 74 3.56 13.64 -11.28
C THR A 74 2.67 12.53 -10.75
N PHE A 75 2.85 11.31 -11.26
CA PHE A 75 2.07 10.15 -10.81
C PHE A 75 2.36 9.81 -9.35
N GLN A 76 3.63 9.69 -8.96
CA GLN A 76 4.00 9.30 -7.60
C GLN A 76 3.56 10.35 -6.57
N THR A 77 3.64 11.63 -6.90
CA THR A 77 3.10 12.70 -6.05
C THR A 77 1.59 12.57 -5.88
N PHE A 78 0.86 12.38 -6.98
CA PHE A 78 -0.60 12.29 -6.95
C PHE A 78 -1.09 11.00 -6.27
N SER A 79 -0.47 9.86 -6.56
CA SER A 79 -0.82 8.57 -5.95
C SER A 79 -0.61 8.59 -4.43
N CYS A 80 0.52 9.10 -3.97
CA CYS A 80 0.82 9.22 -2.55
C CYS A 80 -0.18 10.13 -1.81
N ILE A 81 -0.49 11.31 -2.38
CA ILE A 81 -1.45 12.24 -1.78
C ILE A 81 -2.86 11.64 -1.74
N THR A 82 -3.33 11.01 -2.81
CA THR A 82 -4.67 10.39 -2.84
C THR A 82 -4.77 9.22 -1.88
N ARG A 83 -3.71 8.45 -1.72
CA ARG A 83 -3.62 7.35 -0.77
C ARG A 83 -3.58 7.86 0.67
N LEU A 84 -2.82 8.92 0.93
CA LEU A 84 -2.82 9.57 2.25
C LEU A 84 -4.21 10.10 2.61
N LYS A 85 -4.92 10.76 1.68
CA LYS A 85 -6.30 11.20 1.89
C LYS A 85 -7.20 10.02 2.27
N ALA A 86 -7.16 8.91 1.52
CA ALA A 86 -7.93 7.73 1.83
C ALA A 86 -7.61 7.15 3.22
N MET A 87 -6.36 7.25 3.67
CA MET A 87 -5.97 6.85 5.02
C MET A 87 -6.47 7.82 6.11
N LEU A 88 -6.63 9.11 5.81
CA LEU A 88 -7.08 10.14 6.76
C LEU A 88 -8.60 10.25 6.81
N GLU A 89 -9.29 10.05 5.69
CA GLU A 89 -10.75 10.16 5.55
C GLU A 89 -11.52 8.95 6.11
N THR A 90 -10.83 8.07 6.82
CA THR A 90 -11.50 6.98 7.57
C THR A 90 -12.60 7.58 8.45
N PRO A 91 -13.86 7.07 8.42
CA PRO A 91 -15.00 7.67 9.09
C PRO A 91 -14.69 8.09 10.53
N GLY A 92 -14.99 9.33 10.87
CA GLY A 92 -14.58 10.02 12.11
C GLY A 92 -15.24 9.53 13.40
N THR A 93 -15.81 8.35 13.42
CA THR A 93 -16.11 7.62 14.65
C THR A 93 -15.00 6.59 14.85
N PRO A 94 -14.29 6.61 16.01
CA PRO A 94 -13.42 5.51 16.39
C PRO A 94 -14.27 4.24 16.47
N GLN A 95 -14.42 3.55 15.33
CA GLN A 95 -14.99 2.21 15.36
C GLN A 95 -13.95 1.36 16.08
N PRO A 96 -14.29 0.70 17.20
CA PRO A 96 -13.43 -0.32 17.76
C PRO A 96 -13.39 -1.45 16.73
N GLY A 97 -12.32 -1.49 15.92
CA GLY A 97 -12.25 -2.43 14.80
C GLY A 97 -10.91 -2.37 14.09
N VAL A 98 -10.81 -3.13 13.03
CA VAL A 98 -9.64 -3.21 12.16
C VAL A 98 -9.92 -2.47 10.86
N SER A 99 -8.98 -1.61 10.44
CA SER A 99 -8.97 -0.99 9.11
C SER A 99 -7.82 -1.58 8.30
N VAL A 100 -8.08 -2.01 7.07
CA VAL A 100 -7.07 -2.51 6.14
C VAL A 100 -7.06 -1.67 4.88
N PHE A 101 -5.92 -1.08 4.57
CA PHE A 101 -5.70 -0.23 3.39
C PHE A 101 -4.97 -1.03 2.31
N GLU A 102 -5.47 -1.03 1.08
CA GLU A 102 -4.73 -1.60 -0.05
C GLU A 102 -3.59 -0.67 -0.41
N ARG A 103 -2.36 -1.08 -0.08
CA ARG A 103 -1.12 -0.31 -0.10
C ARG A 103 -1.08 0.83 0.93
N SER A 104 0.04 1.52 0.97
CA SER A 104 0.29 2.61 1.90
C SER A 104 1.18 3.68 1.27
N VAL A 105 1.26 4.84 1.91
CA VAL A 105 2.24 5.89 1.56
C VAL A 105 3.68 5.40 1.69
N PHE A 106 3.92 4.34 2.44
CA PHE A 106 5.25 3.72 2.58
C PHE A 106 5.62 2.92 1.33
N SER A 107 4.72 2.12 0.76
CA SER A 107 4.99 1.44 -0.51
C SER A 107 5.11 2.42 -1.68
N ASP A 108 4.39 3.56 -1.66
CA ASP A 108 4.60 4.61 -2.67
C ASP A 108 6.07 5.07 -2.70
N ARG A 109 6.66 5.35 -1.54
CA ARG A 109 8.05 5.82 -1.45
C ARG A 109 9.06 4.70 -1.61
N TYR A 110 8.95 3.65 -0.78
CA TYR A 110 10.03 2.66 -0.61
C TYR A 110 9.99 1.53 -1.63
N VAL A 111 8.92 1.41 -2.40
CA VAL A 111 8.80 0.44 -3.49
C VAL A 111 8.72 1.14 -4.83
N PHE A 112 7.68 1.97 -5.06
CA PHE A 112 7.40 2.50 -6.39
C PHE A 112 8.28 3.68 -6.77
N ALA A 113 8.28 4.75 -6.00
CA ALA A 113 9.08 5.94 -6.31
C ALA A 113 10.59 5.64 -6.26
N LYS A 114 11.03 4.84 -5.27
CA LYS A 114 12.42 4.37 -5.18
C LYS A 114 12.82 3.57 -6.41
N ASN A 115 11.96 2.63 -6.87
CA ASN A 115 12.23 1.86 -8.07
C ASN A 115 12.31 2.75 -9.33
N LEU A 116 11.42 3.73 -9.48
CA LEU A 116 11.45 4.66 -10.60
C LEU A 116 12.68 5.57 -10.58
N PHE A 117 13.17 5.93 -9.40
CA PHE A 117 14.42 6.65 -9.24
C PHE A 117 15.62 5.79 -9.64
N GLU A 118 15.72 4.56 -9.14
CA GLU A 118 16.80 3.62 -9.47
C GLU A 118 16.81 3.23 -10.95
N ALA A 119 15.64 3.21 -11.59
CA ALA A 119 15.51 2.99 -13.04
C ALA A 119 15.78 4.25 -13.89
N GLY A 120 16.09 5.40 -13.27
CA GLY A 120 16.39 6.65 -13.97
C GLY A 120 15.18 7.40 -14.53
N HIS A 121 13.95 7.03 -14.09
CA HIS A 121 12.71 7.69 -14.50
C HIS A 121 12.32 8.89 -13.61
N LEU A 122 12.88 8.97 -12.40
CA LEU A 122 12.87 10.14 -11.54
C LEU A 122 14.25 10.75 -11.51
N GLN A 123 14.35 12.05 -11.79
CA GLN A 123 15.63 12.77 -11.70
C GLN A 123 16.05 12.93 -10.22
N PRO A 124 17.37 13.07 -9.92
CA PRO A 124 17.82 13.23 -8.53
C PRO A 124 17.16 14.41 -7.80
N LEU A 125 16.89 15.52 -8.51
CA LEU A 125 16.19 16.66 -7.95
C LEU A 125 14.73 16.33 -7.59
N GLU A 126 14.01 15.66 -8.49
CA GLU A 126 12.63 15.24 -8.27
C GLU A 126 12.53 14.26 -7.09
N TRP A 127 13.46 13.32 -7.02
CA TRP A 127 13.55 12.36 -5.91
C TRP A 127 13.78 13.07 -4.57
N GLY A 128 14.71 14.03 -4.51
CA GLY A 128 14.96 14.83 -3.32
C GLY A 128 13.73 15.62 -2.87
N ILE A 129 13.05 16.30 -3.81
CA ILE A 129 11.81 17.03 -3.52
C ILE A 129 10.70 16.07 -3.05
N TYR A 130 10.56 14.90 -3.69
CA TYR A 130 9.58 13.88 -3.30
C TYR A 130 9.81 13.41 -1.86
N GLN A 131 11.06 13.15 -1.49
CA GLN A 131 11.42 12.72 -0.14
C GLN A 131 11.10 13.80 0.91
N ASP A 132 11.43 15.05 0.62
CA ASP A 132 11.24 16.17 1.56
C ASP A 132 9.76 16.40 1.88
N TRP A 133 8.89 16.52 0.88
CA TRP A 133 7.46 16.70 1.15
C TRP A 133 6.80 15.44 1.73
N HIS A 134 7.26 14.23 1.39
CA HIS A 134 6.77 13.00 1.99
C HIS A 134 7.11 12.95 3.48
N ASP A 135 8.34 13.31 3.86
CA ASP A 135 8.75 13.39 5.26
C ASP A 135 7.98 14.49 6.01
N PHE A 136 7.74 15.64 5.36
CA PHE A 136 6.90 16.69 5.92
C PHE A 136 5.47 16.20 6.19
N LEU A 137 4.84 15.53 5.25
CA LEU A 137 3.48 15.00 5.43
C LEU A 137 3.41 13.97 6.56
N LEU A 138 4.39 13.07 6.65
CA LEU A 138 4.44 12.08 7.73
C LEU A 138 4.70 12.70 9.10
N ARG A 139 5.51 13.74 9.20
CA ARG A 139 5.70 14.48 10.45
C ARG A 139 4.42 15.13 10.95
N HIS A 140 3.64 15.73 10.06
CA HIS A 140 2.44 16.49 10.44
C HIS A 140 1.16 15.65 10.52
N LEU A 141 1.04 14.61 9.71
CA LEU A 141 -0.16 13.78 9.59
C LEU A 141 0.07 12.31 10.00
N GLY A 142 1.31 11.94 10.29
CA GLY A 142 1.71 10.55 10.55
C GLY A 142 0.99 9.91 11.73
N THR A 143 0.62 10.66 12.76
CA THR A 143 -0.17 10.13 13.89
C THR A 143 -1.53 9.62 13.44
N GLN A 144 -2.16 10.28 12.46
CA GLN A 144 -3.44 9.89 11.88
C GLN A 144 -3.29 8.80 10.80
N ALA A 145 -2.12 8.71 10.17
CA ALA A 145 -1.78 7.71 9.16
C ALA A 145 -0.98 6.51 9.71
N THR A 146 -0.82 6.41 11.04
CA THR A 146 -0.06 5.33 11.69
C THR A 146 -0.61 3.97 11.29
N LEU A 147 0.30 3.06 10.95
CA LEU A 147 0.01 1.65 10.70
C LEU A 147 0.57 0.80 11.86
N HIS A 148 -0.21 -0.18 12.30
CA HIS A 148 0.14 -1.09 13.38
C HIS A 148 0.80 -2.38 12.87
N GLY A 149 0.70 -2.65 11.56
CA GLY A 149 1.33 -3.80 10.92
C GLY A 149 1.09 -3.83 9.42
N PHE A 150 1.79 -4.75 8.75
CA PHE A 150 1.68 -4.99 7.32
C PHE A 150 1.26 -6.43 7.05
N LEU A 151 0.34 -6.63 6.12
CA LEU A 151 0.01 -7.91 5.50
C LEU A 151 0.71 -7.94 4.14
N TYR A 152 1.74 -8.75 3.99
CA TYR A 152 2.50 -8.84 2.74
C TYR A 152 2.11 -10.09 1.96
N LEU A 153 1.35 -9.90 0.87
CA LEU A 153 1.08 -10.97 -0.09
C LEU A 153 2.31 -11.21 -0.95
N ARG A 154 2.88 -12.39 -0.83
CA ARG A 154 4.11 -12.79 -1.50
C ARG A 154 3.83 -13.83 -2.55
N ALA A 155 4.19 -13.53 -3.80
CA ALA A 155 4.23 -14.49 -4.91
C ALA A 155 5.39 -14.12 -5.84
N GLY A 156 5.88 -15.10 -6.58
CA GLY A 156 6.96 -14.89 -7.55
C GLY A 156 6.57 -13.91 -8.66
N PRO A 157 7.53 -13.14 -9.20
CA PRO A 157 7.26 -12.20 -10.30
C PRO A 157 6.63 -12.86 -11.54
N GLN A 158 6.95 -14.12 -11.82
CA GLN A 158 6.38 -14.90 -12.92
C GLN A 158 4.88 -15.13 -12.71
N THR A 159 4.50 -15.53 -11.51
CA THR A 159 3.08 -15.73 -11.11
C THR A 159 2.33 -14.41 -11.19
N CYS A 160 2.93 -13.33 -10.71
CA CYS A 160 2.35 -11.98 -10.83
C CYS A 160 2.15 -11.59 -12.30
N LEU A 161 3.11 -11.88 -13.20
CA LEU A 161 2.99 -11.61 -14.63
C LEU A 161 1.86 -12.41 -15.29
N GLN A 162 1.72 -13.69 -14.93
CA GLN A 162 0.61 -14.53 -15.42
C GLN A 162 -0.75 -13.98 -15.00
N ARG A 163 -0.88 -13.59 -13.73
CA ARG A 163 -2.10 -12.97 -13.18
C ARG A 163 -2.38 -11.60 -13.80
N LEU A 164 -1.35 -10.80 -14.05
CA LEU A 164 -1.45 -9.52 -14.74
C LEU A 164 -2.01 -9.69 -16.16
N ARG A 165 -1.48 -10.64 -16.93
CA ARG A 165 -1.96 -10.95 -18.27
C ARG A 165 -3.40 -11.49 -18.26
N ARG A 166 -3.76 -12.32 -17.27
CA ARG A 166 -5.13 -12.83 -17.11
C ARG A 166 -6.11 -11.70 -16.76
N ARG A 167 -5.71 -10.74 -15.91
CA ARG A 167 -6.52 -9.57 -15.53
C ARG A 167 -6.73 -8.61 -16.71
N ALA A 168 -5.78 -8.51 -17.62
CA ALA A 168 -5.84 -7.73 -18.87
C ALA A 168 -6.21 -6.25 -18.68
N ARG A 169 -5.72 -5.58 -17.62
CA ARG A 169 -5.89 -4.13 -17.48
C ARG A 169 -5.10 -3.41 -18.56
N HIS A 170 -5.77 -2.56 -19.34
CA HIS A 170 -5.22 -1.92 -20.52
C HIS A 170 -3.93 -1.12 -20.26
N GLU A 171 -3.89 -0.36 -19.16
CA GLU A 171 -2.74 0.47 -18.79
C GLU A 171 -1.48 -0.36 -18.50
N GLU A 172 -1.66 -1.59 -18.05
CA GLU A 172 -0.59 -2.50 -17.63
C GLU A 172 -0.13 -3.45 -18.73
N ALA A 173 -0.71 -3.37 -19.93
CA ALA A 173 -0.45 -4.30 -21.04
C ALA A 173 1.04 -4.38 -21.46
N ARG A 174 1.81 -3.31 -21.21
CA ARG A 174 3.24 -3.23 -21.56
C ARG A 174 4.18 -3.60 -20.41
N LEU A 175 3.65 -3.96 -19.24
CA LEU A 175 4.49 -4.33 -18.11
C LEU A 175 5.19 -5.68 -18.38
N GLU A 176 6.49 -5.67 -18.19
CA GLU A 176 7.36 -6.82 -18.41
C GLU A 176 7.81 -7.46 -17.09
N LEU A 177 8.32 -8.66 -17.18
CA LEU A 177 8.82 -9.42 -16.04
C LEU A 177 9.89 -8.67 -15.25
N GLY A 178 10.82 -7.98 -15.95
CA GLY A 178 11.91 -7.23 -15.32
C GLY A 178 11.41 -6.18 -14.33
N TYR A 179 10.34 -5.45 -14.67
CA TYR A 179 9.74 -4.47 -13.76
C TYR A 179 9.11 -5.13 -12.53
N LEU A 180 8.42 -6.24 -12.71
CA LEU A 180 7.84 -6.99 -11.57
C LEU A 180 8.93 -7.61 -10.68
N GLN A 181 10.07 -8.01 -11.24
CA GLN A 181 11.23 -8.49 -10.49
C GLN A 181 11.82 -7.35 -9.63
N GLN A 182 11.96 -6.16 -10.18
CA GLN A 182 12.44 -4.99 -9.43
C GLN A 182 11.50 -4.67 -8.26
N LEU A 183 10.20 -4.56 -8.52
CA LEU A 183 9.21 -4.29 -7.46
C LEU A 183 9.18 -5.40 -6.39
N HIS A 184 9.32 -6.66 -6.78
CA HIS A 184 9.45 -7.77 -5.86
C HIS A 184 10.67 -7.58 -4.94
N GLY A 185 11.83 -7.28 -5.53
CA GLY A 185 13.07 -7.00 -4.79
C GLY A 185 12.90 -5.86 -3.77
N GLN A 186 12.23 -4.76 -4.15
CA GLN A 186 11.95 -3.64 -3.24
C GLN A 186 11.06 -4.07 -2.06
N HIS A 187 10.01 -4.88 -2.30
CA HIS A 187 9.17 -5.39 -1.22
C HIS A 187 9.95 -6.32 -0.28
N GLU A 188 10.76 -7.23 -0.82
CA GLU A 188 11.58 -8.16 -0.03
C GLU A 188 12.59 -7.40 0.84
N GLN A 189 13.28 -6.38 0.29
CA GLN A 189 14.22 -5.55 1.04
C GLN A 189 13.52 -4.77 2.16
N TRP A 190 12.34 -4.22 1.89
CA TRP A 190 11.61 -3.41 2.86
C TRP A 190 10.93 -4.27 3.93
N LEU A 191 10.12 -5.26 3.56
CA LEU A 191 9.21 -5.96 4.47
C LEU A 191 9.81 -7.24 5.09
N VAL A 192 10.73 -7.91 4.39
CA VAL A 192 11.30 -9.18 4.83
C VAL A 192 12.72 -8.98 5.38
N ALA A 193 13.64 -8.52 4.54
CA ALA A 193 15.04 -8.31 4.95
C ALA A 193 15.23 -7.11 5.88
N ARG A 194 14.26 -6.16 5.88
CA ARG A 194 14.31 -4.91 6.69
C ARG A 194 15.55 -4.07 6.43
N SER A 195 16.14 -4.20 5.24
CA SER A 195 17.35 -3.47 4.83
C SER A 195 17.06 -2.09 4.24
N THR A 196 15.79 -1.80 3.89
CA THR A 196 15.39 -0.45 3.46
C THR A 196 15.28 0.47 4.68
N GLU A 197 16.02 1.58 4.66
CA GLU A 197 15.90 2.62 5.67
C GLU A 197 14.58 3.38 5.51
N VAL A 198 13.74 3.34 6.54
CA VAL A 198 12.43 4.00 6.57
C VAL A 198 12.51 5.18 7.52
N SER A 199 12.21 6.39 7.03
CA SER A 199 12.28 7.63 7.82
C SER A 199 11.31 7.65 9.01
N CYS A 200 10.21 6.91 8.94
CA CYS A 200 9.26 6.77 10.06
C CYS A 200 9.59 5.56 10.93
N GLY A 201 10.12 5.79 12.12
CA GLY A 201 10.50 4.71 13.05
C GLY A 201 9.34 3.80 13.47
N ALA A 202 8.10 4.29 13.50
CA ALA A 202 6.94 3.45 13.78
C ALA A 202 6.70 2.45 12.64
N ALA A 203 6.77 2.87 11.38
CA ALA A 203 6.64 2.00 10.22
C ALA A 203 7.82 1.03 10.09
N GLN A 204 9.05 1.48 10.43
CA GLN A 204 10.23 0.61 10.43
C GLN A 204 10.08 -0.58 11.40
N ARG A 205 9.48 -0.36 12.57
CA ARG A 205 9.30 -1.39 13.61
C ARG A 205 7.99 -2.17 13.49
N ALA A 206 7.05 -1.71 12.66
CA ALA A 206 5.75 -2.35 12.52
C ALA A 206 5.90 -3.82 12.09
N PRO A 207 5.24 -4.78 12.77
CA PRO A 207 5.32 -6.19 12.42
C PRO A 207 4.72 -6.45 11.03
N VAL A 208 5.24 -7.49 10.38
CA VAL A 208 4.80 -7.94 9.04
C VAL A 208 4.36 -9.39 9.12
N LEU A 209 3.15 -9.66 8.65
CA LEU A 209 2.71 -11.00 8.32
C LEU A 209 2.96 -11.26 6.84
N VAL A 210 3.83 -12.20 6.53
CA VAL A 210 4.07 -12.65 5.15
C VAL A 210 3.10 -13.78 4.85
N LEU A 211 2.28 -13.59 3.81
CA LEU A 211 1.28 -14.55 3.34
C LEU A 211 1.71 -15.07 1.97
N ASP A 212 2.05 -16.35 1.90
CA ASP A 212 2.38 -17.00 0.63
C ASP A 212 1.09 -17.18 -0.18
N VAL A 213 1.09 -16.57 -1.38
CA VAL A 213 -0.01 -16.64 -2.33
C VAL A 213 0.49 -17.03 -3.72
N GLU A 214 1.55 -17.86 -3.77
CA GLU A 214 2.08 -18.40 -5.03
C GLU A 214 1.01 -19.21 -5.78
N HIS A 215 0.27 -20.04 -5.05
CA HIS A 215 -0.86 -20.80 -5.59
C HIS A 215 -2.11 -19.94 -5.77
N ASP A 216 -3.04 -20.42 -6.57
CA ASP A 216 -4.31 -19.73 -6.82
C ASP A 216 -5.24 -19.89 -5.59
N PHE A 217 -5.32 -18.85 -4.80
CA PHE A 217 -6.17 -18.80 -3.61
C PHE A 217 -7.60 -18.29 -3.90
N GLU A 218 -7.90 -17.85 -5.13
CA GLU A 218 -9.23 -17.31 -5.47
C GLU A 218 -10.31 -18.42 -5.48
N HIS A 219 -9.90 -19.64 -5.81
CA HIS A 219 -10.80 -20.79 -5.96
C HIS A 219 -10.48 -21.96 -5.01
N ASP A 220 -9.56 -21.79 -4.08
CA ASP A 220 -9.12 -22.79 -3.11
C ASP A 220 -9.61 -22.42 -1.70
N GLU A 221 -10.72 -23.03 -1.28
CA GLU A 221 -11.36 -22.75 0.02
C GLU A 221 -10.46 -23.13 1.21
N GLU A 222 -9.66 -24.20 1.10
CA GLU A 222 -8.76 -24.63 2.16
C GLU A 222 -7.64 -23.60 2.36
N LEU A 223 -7.04 -23.15 1.25
CA LEU A 223 -6.02 -22.10 1.28
C LEU A 223 -6.60 -20.78 1.79
N GLN A 224 -7.81 -20.40 1.37
CA GLN A 224 -8.51 -19.22 1.91
C GLN A 224 -8.69 -19.31 3.42
N GLY A 225 -9.18 -20.44 3.92
CA GLY A 225 -9.35 -20.67 5.36
C GLY A 225 -8.04 -20.53 6.13
N SER A 226 -6.96 -21.12 5.62
CA SER A 226 -5.62 -21.02 6.21
C SER A 226 -5.11 -19.56 6.23
N LEU A 227 -5.27 -18.83 5.13
CA LEU A 227 -4.85 -17.43 5.04
C LEU A 227 -5.64 -16.54 6.02
N MET A 228 -6.96 -16.73 6.12
CA MET A 228 -7.80 -15.97 7.05
C MET A 228 -7.45 -16.27 8.52
N ALA A 229 -7.18 -17.52 8.87
CA ALA A 229 -6.73 -17.89 10.21
C ALA A 229 -5.40 -17.23 10.59
N GLN A 230 -4.44 -17.15 9.66
CA GLN A 230 -3.17 -16.44 9.87
C GLN A 230 -3.38 -14.95 10.12
N VAL A 231 -4.26 -14.31 9.34
CA VAL A 231 -4.60 -12.89 9.52
C VAL A 231 -5.27 -12.64 10.87
N GLU A 232 -6.21 -13.48 11.27
CA GLU A 232 -6.90 -13.36 12.56
C GLU A 232 -5.93 -13.50 13.73
N ALA A 233 -5.04 -14.49 13.70
CA ALA A 233 -4.01 -14.68 14.72
C ALA A 233 -3.06 -13.46 14.80
N PHE A 234 -2.65 -12.92 13.65
CA PHE A 234 -1.81 -11.73 13.60
C PHE A 234 -2.50 -10.51 14.21
N VAL A 235 -3.74 -10.23 13.83
CA VAL A 235 -4.53 -9.12 14.37
C VAL A 235 -4.73 -9.26 15.87
N THR A 236 -5.02 -10.47 16.34
CA THR A 236 -5.16 -10.77 17.78
C THR A 236 -3.87 -10.46 18.54
N SER A 237 -2.71 -10.85 18.00
CA SER A 237 -1.41 -10.57 18.60
C SER A 237 -1.12 -9.08 18.69
N LEU A 238 -1.47 -8.31 17.66
CA LEU A 238 -1.33 -6.85 17.67
C LEU A 238 -2.24 -6.18 18.70
N GLY A 239 -3.49 -6.64 18.82
CA GLY A 239 -4.44 -6.13 19.82
C GLY A 239 -3.96 -6.37 21.25
N ALA A 240 -3.37 -7.52 21.53
CA ALA A 240 -2.77 -7.84 22.82
C ALA A 240 -1.56 -6.94 23.13
N ALA A 241 -0.68 -6.71 22.13
CA ALA A 241 0.49 -5.86 22.27
C ALA A 241 0.13 -4.38 22.51
N THR A 242 -0.89 -3.85 21.84
CA THR A 242 -1.35 -2.46 22.05
C THR A 242 -2.04 -2.25 23.40
N SER A 243 -2.65 -3.30 23.96
CA SER A 243 -3.31 -3.27 25.27
C SER A 243 -2.30 -3.29 26.42
N SER A 244 -1.13 -3.88 26.25
CA SER A 244 -0.08 -4.03 27.27
C SER A 244 0.96 -2.93 27.27
N ALA A 245 1.05 -2.10 26.22
CA ALA A 245 2.03 -1.02 26.14
C ALA A 245 1.60 0.18 27.01
N PRO A 246 2.52 0.78 27.79
CA PRO A 246 2.28 2.07 28.43
C PRO A 246 1.99 3.12 27.37
N PRO A 247 1.21 4.20 27.68
CA PRO A 247 0.87 5.22 26.69
C PRO A 247 2.15 5.79 26.09
N ALA A 248 2.37 5.54 24.82
CA ALA A 248 3.52 6.08 24.09
C ALA A 248 3.39 7.62 24.11
N ALA A 249 4.31 8.29 24.80
CA ALA A 249 4.53 9.71 24.61
C ALA A 249 4.80 9.93 23.13
N GLY A 250 3.98 10.75 22.49
CA GLY A 250 3.86 10.99 21.06
C GLY A 250 5.13 10.70 20.24
N ALA A 251 5.20 9.51 19.66
CA ALA A 251 6.19 9.18 18.64
C ALA A 251 5.73 9.79 17.32
N ALA A 252 5.83 11.11 17.21
CA ALA A 252 5.86 11.76 15.91
C ALA A 252 7.08 11.22 15.15
N CYS A 253 6.95 10.98 13.85
CA CYS A 253 8.13 10.80 13.01
C CYS A 253 9.05 12.02 13.17
N PRO A 254 10.37 11.83 13.37
CA PRO A 254 11.32 12.91 13.60
C PRO A 254 11.39 13.90 12.44
#